data_73d1ccd6d1b154c9cff36060d7aae735
#
_entry.id   73d1ccd6d1b154c9cff36060d7aae735
#
_cell.length_a   1.000
_cell.length_b   1.000
_cell.length_c   1.000
_cell.angle_alpha   90.00
_cell.angle_beta   90.00
_cell.angle_gamma   90.00
#
_symmetry.space_group_name_H-M   'P 1'
#
loop_
_entity.id
_entity.type
_entity.pdbx_description
1 polymer ?
#
loop_
_entity_poly.entity_id
_entity_poly.type
_entity_poly.pdbx_seq_one_letter_code
_entity_poly.pdbx_strand_id
1 'polypeptide(L)'
;MSENNKHTALIPSKNIADEAGKRNTPKSARKGEPLLHMTEDMRRLSTPWAISMARAKQIEASDLPAGVILDAAAGSGAQLIALATELKRPALGIELDGNIAVLCAANMHIASDGDQIQRTLDRVIIGDGSDAEGAITAYWNSLRKSGTRAHPPIAMLHLDPARPRDAQNHHIDEMKPPLKSVLNSWNEYLQTGPRGPAVLLDLSPRLGPEQQMMVEAIVETIFPGSPKTWEWLSQGGGRIDRLSLWIGAISSKEDRRCIRMGSKNILAKIEGSSSSSKIESLNKPPPFGAYISIIDPALIQSGLQEKWLSKALKPNCGHSWLRLKGRRPILIHTDPLNEDDEIEGFVVSTGEITQHRLTPPELHSIDQVASAASRNNIGKITLRCSLDPETQPTLQRRLDKALRDVDGSKAFMIDVDLERGTGSHKLYIICKES
;
A
#
# COMPACT_ATOMS: atom_id res chain seq x y z
N MET A 1 30.39 -27.18 20.26
CA MET A 1 29.24 -27.19 21.19
C MET A 1 28.13 -26.50 20.46
N SER A 2 27.15 -27.23 19.95
CA SER A 2 26.04 -26.71 19.20
C SER A 2 25.16 -25.90 20.15
N GLU A 3 25.08 -24.59 19.96
CA GLU A 3 24.01 -23.80 20.51
C GLU A 3 22.69 -24.35 19.93
N ASN A 4 21.93 -24.99 20.80
CA ASN A 4 20.58 -25.44 20.52
C ASN A 4 19.74 -24.25 20.07
N ASN A 5 19.67 -24.00 18.79
CA ASN A 5 18.73 -23.10 18.17
C ASN A 5 17.31 -23.67 18.39
N LYS A 6 16.64 -23.22 19.44
CA LYS A 6 15.40 -23.82 19.93
C LYS A 6 14.20 -23.28 19.19
N HIS A 7 14.04 -23.69 17.93
CA HIS A 7 12.76 -23.51 17.26
C HIS A 7 11.68 -24.34 17.95
N THR A 8 10.60 -23.70 18.38
CA THR A 8 9.50 -24.35 19.07
C THR A 8 8.21 -24.18 18.27
N ALA A 9 7.56 -25.29 17.93
CA ALA A 9 6.31 -25.27 17.18
C ALA A 9 5.09 -25.13 18.13
N LEU A 10 4.25 -24.16 17.83
CA LEU A 10 2.93 -24.00 18.44
C LEU A 10 1.84 -24.55 17.49
N ILE A 11 0.91 -25.30 18.03
CA ILE A 11 -0.26 -25.81 17.31
C ILE A 11 -1.43 -24.86 17.59
N PRO A 12 -2.00 -24.19 16.58
CA PRO A 12 -3.20 -23.40 16.76
C PRO A 12 -4.31 -24.23 17.42
N SER A 13 -4.79 -23.81 18.58
CA SER A 13 -5.73 -24.56 19.38
C SER A 13 -6.54 -23.66 20.32
N LYS A 14 -7.68 -24.18 20.78
CA LYS A 14 -8.52 -23.49 21.77
C LYS A 14 -7.74 -23.14 23.03
N ASN A 15 -6.90 -24.04 23.52
CA ASN A 15 -6.11 -23.78 24.73
C ASN A 15 -5.17 -22.57 24.56
N ILE A 16 -4.53 -22.42 23.40
CA ILE A 16 -3.68 -21.26 23.09
C ILE A 16 -4.54 -19.98 22.98
N ALA A 17 -5.72 -20.07 22.35
CA ALA A 17 -6.62 -18.92 22.25
C ALA A 17 -7.15 -18.49 23.63
N ASP A 18 -7.51 -19.42 24.48
CA ASP A 18 -7.93 -19.16 25.87
C ASP A 18 -6.79 -18.54 26.69
N GLU A 19 -5.57 -19.00 26.52
CA GLU A 19 -4.38 -18.43 27.18
C GLU A 19 -4.10 -16.99 26.69
N ALA A 20 -4.12 -16.76 25.38
CA ALA A 20 -3.98 -15.44 24.80
C ALA A 20 -5.09 -14.50 25.31
N GLY A 21 -6.33 -14.99 25.40
CA GLY A 21 -7.50 -14.26 25.88
C GLY A 21 -7.38 -13.76 27.33
N LYS A 22 -6.62 -14.44 28.17
CA LYS A 22 -6.32 -13.97 29.54
C LYS A 22 -5.47 -12.72 29.59
N ARG A 23 -4.64 -12.50 28.59
CA ARG A 23 -3.65 -11.42 28.52
C ARG A 23 -4.03 -10.32 27.54
N ASN A 24 -4.77 -10.65 26.48
CA ASN A 24 -5.07 -9.76 25.37
C ASN A 24 -6.47 -10.04 24.82
N THR A 25 -7.40 -9.09 24.97
CA THR A 25 -8.74 -9.22 24.41
C THR A 25 -8.69 -8.99 22.89
N PRO A 26 -9.26 -9.93 22.08
CA PRO A 26 -9.31 -9.75 20.62
C PRO A 26 -10.13 -8.52 20.25
N LYS A 27 -9.61 -7.73 19.32
CA LYS A 27 -10.26 -6.52 18.80
C LYS A 27 -10.02 -6.40 17.30
N SER A 28 -10.98 -5.82 16.58
CA SER A 28 -10.74 -5.42 15.20
C SER A 28 -9.68 -4.30 15.13
N ALA A 29 -8.76 -4.40 14.20
CA ALA A 29 -7.82 -3.32 13.94
C ALA A 29 -8.54 -2.10 13.34
N ARG A 30 -9.56 -2.36 12.48
CA ARG A 30 -10.45 -1.36 11.90
C ARG A 30 -11.88 -1.88 11.90
N LYS A 31 -12.87 -0.97 11.78
CA LYS A 31 -14.30 -1.32 11.73
C LYS A 31 -14.58 -2.34 10.60
N GLY A 32 -15.16 -3.48 10.94
CA GLY A 32 -15.53 -4.54 10.00
C GLY A 32 -14.41 -5.54 9.67
N GLU A 33 -13.24 -5.42 10.30
CA GLU A 33 -12.17 -6.43 10.23
C GLU A 33 -12.38 -7.52 11.31
N PRO A 34 -11.75 -8.72 11.15
CA PRO A 34 -11.85 -9.78 12.14
C PRO A 34 -11.35 -9.35 13.53
N LEU A 35 -11.87 -10.00 14.56
CA LEU A 35 -11.38 -9.84 15.93
C LEU A 35 -10.11 -10.67 16.08
N LEU A 36 -8.97 -10.02 16.23
CA LEU A 36 -7.69 -10.68 16.41
C LEU A 36 -6.99 -10.19 17.68
N HIS A 37 -6.19 -11.07 18.28
CA HIS A 37 -5.28 -10.71 19.37
C HIS A 37 -4.11 -9.90 18.80
N MET A 38 -4.00 -8.64 19.19
CA MET A 38 -2.95 -7.74 18.74
C MET A 38 -2.56 -6.78 19.87
N THR A 39 -1.28 -6.49 20.00
CA THR A 39 -0.85 -5.34 20.79
C THR A 39 -1.28 -4.04 20.12
N GLU A 40 -1.25 -2.92 20.81
CA GLU A 40 -1.60 -1.61 20.22
C GLU A 40 -0.70 -1.28 19.03
N ASP A 41 0.60 -1.55 19.16
CA ASP A 41 1.57 -1.34 18.10
C ASP A 41 1.32 -2.23 16.88
N MET A 42 1.04 -3.51 17.09
CA MET A 42 0.71 -4.43 15.99
C MET A 42 -0.55 -3.97 15.25
N ARG A 43 -1.58 -3.53 16.00
CA ARG A 43 -2.83 -3.03 15.40
C ARG A 43 -2.60 -1.81 14.51
N ARG A 44 -1.75 -0.89 14.96
CA ARG A 44 -1.41 0.32 14.21
C ARG A 44 -0.61 0.02 12.94
N LEU A 45 0.27 -0.98 12.99
CA LEU A 45 1.19 -1.33 11.91
C LEU A 45 0.65 -2.41 10.97
N SER A 46 -0.37 -3.17 11.37
CA SER A 46 -0.91 -4.26 10.58
C SER A 46 -1.40 -3.78 9.21
N THR A 47 -1.19 -4.62 8.21
CA THR A 47 -1.81 -4.44 6.90
C THR A 47 -3.33 -4.51 7.03
N PRO A 48 -4.10 -3.56 6.48
CA PRO A 48 -5.56 -3.62 6.47
C PRO A 48 -6.07 -4.93 5.90
N TRP A 49 -7.06 -5.54 6.55
CA TRP A 49 -7.64 -6.82 6.13
C TRP A 49 -8.09 -6.80 4.67
N ALA A 50 -8.74 -5.71 4.22
CA ALA A 50 -9.18 -5.56 2.84
C ALA A 50 -8.02 -5.61 1.82
N ILE A 51 -6.84 -5.10 2.18
CA ILE A 51 -5.64 -5.18 1.33
C ILE A 51 -5.15 -6.62 1.26
N SER A 52 -5.06 -7.31 2.40
CA SER A 52 -4.63 -8.71 2.45
C SER A 52 -5.56 -9.61 1.64
N MET A 53 -6.88 -9.41 1.73
CA MET A 53 -7.88 -10.14 0.95
C MET A 53 -7.78 -9.83 -0.56
N ALA A 54 -7.58 -8.56 -0.94
CA ALA A 54 -7.39 -8.18 -2.34
C ALA A 54 -6.14 -8.81 -2.95
N ARG A 55 -5.06 -8.90 -2.18
CA ARG A 55 -3.82 -9.60 -2.58
C ARG A 55 -4.05 -11.10 -2.73
N ALA A 56 -4.71 -11.72 -1.77
CA ALA A 56 -5.04 -13.14 -1.83
C ALA A 56 -5.82 -13.50 -3.09
N LYS A 57 -6.81 -12.69 -3.46
CA LYS A 57 -7.58 -12.86 -4.73
C LYS A 57 -6.71 -12.70 -5.97
N GLN A 58 -5.73 -11.80 -5.95
CA GLN A 58 -4.79 -11.68 -7.07
C GLN A 58 -3.88 -12.92 -7.17
N ILE A 59 -3.47 -13.50 -6.03
CA ILE A 59 -2.66 -14.72 -5.97
C ILE A 59 -3.49 -15.94 -6.38
N GLU A 60 -4.77 -16.03 -6.00
CA GLU A 60 -5.68 -17.11 -6.40
C GLU A 60 -5.77 -17.27 -7.93
N ALA A 61 -5.69 -16.14 -8.65
CA ALA A 61 -5.67 -16.12 -10.11
C ALA A 61 -4.33 -16.54 -10.72
N SER A 62 -3.31 -16.85 -9.92
CA SER A 62 -1.98 -17.27 -10.36
C SER A 62 -1.80 -18.79 -10.30
N ASP A 63 -0.75 -19.28 -10.98
CA ASP A 63 -0.36 -20.69 -10.98
C ASP A 63 0.43 -21.06 -9.72
N LEU A 64 -0.16 -20.83 -8.54
CA LEU A 64 0.48 -21.13 -7.27
C LEU A 64 0.62 -22.65 -7.08
N PRO A 65 1.84 -23.19 -6.84
CA PRO A 65 2.03 -24.62 -6.59
C PRO A 65 1.32 -25.10 -5.33
N ALA A 66 1.09 -26.43 -5.24
CA ALA A 66 0.51 -27.00 -4.03
C ALA A 66 1.46 -26.85 -2.83
N GLY A 67 0.93 -26.62 -1.62
CA GLY A 67 1.74 -26.51 -0.40
C GLY A 67 1.26 -25.46 0.57
N VAL A 68 2.13 -25.10 1.47
CA VAL A 68 1.89 -24.23 2.63
C VAL A 68 2.21 -22.78 2.28
N ILE A 69 1.43 -21.85 2.78
CA ILE A 69 1.76 -20.42 2.78
C ILE A 69 2.65 -20.14 3.99
N LEU A 70 3.85 -19.68 3.75
CA LEU A 70 4.83 -19.30 4.77
C LEU A 70 4.85 -17.77 4.94
N ASP A 71 4.83 -17.34 6.19
CA ASP A 71 5.19 -15.97 6.58
C ASP A 71 6.40 -16.02 7.51
N ALA A 72 7.55 -15.51 7.04
CA ALA A 72 8.82 -15.59 7.78
C ALA A 72 8.98 -14.49 8.86
N ALA A 73 8.01 -13.59 9.00
CA ALA A 73 7.94 -12.56 10.05
C ALA A 73 6.47 -12.30 10.42
N ALA A 74 5.80 -13.34 10.90
CA ALA A 74 4.34 -13.43 10.94
C ALA A 74 3.64 -12.38 11.83
N GLY A 75 4.30 -11.85 12.85
CA GLY A 75 3.70 -10.91 13.78
C GLY A 75 2.39 -11.45 14.36
N SER A 76 1.28 -10.73 14.18
CA SER A 76 -0.05 -11.18 14.60
C SER A 76 -0.65 -12.30 13.72
N GLY A 77 -0.03 -12.61 12.60
CA GLY A 77 -0.55 -13.55 11.60
C GLY A 77 -1.69 -13.00 10.73
N ALA A 78 -2.09 -11.73 10.86
CA ALA A 78 -3.26 -11.21 10.17
C ALA A 78 -3.20 -11.39 8.65
N GLN A 79 -2.05 -11.07 8.03
CA GLN A 79 -1.88 -11.24 6.59
C GLN A 79 -1.75 -12.70 6.18
N LEU A 80 -0.98 -13.49 6.94
CA LEU A 80 -0.88 -14.93 6.73
C LEU A 80 -2.25 -15.62 6.76
N ILE A 81 -3.08 -15.28 7.76
CA ILE A 81 -4.44 -15.80 7.90
C ILE A 81 -5.30 -15.43 6.70
N ALA A 82 -5.27 -14.16 6.27
CA ALA A 82 -6.04 -13.70 5.12
C ALA A 82 -5.64 -14.45 3.83
N LEU A 83 -4.33 -14.61 3.60
CA LEU A 83 -3.80 -15.38 2.47
C LEU A 83 -4.22 -16.85 2.55
N ALA A 84 -3.99 -17.51 3.67
CA ALA A 84 -4.28 -18.93 3.85
C ALA A 84 -5.79 -19.24 3.72
N THR A 85 -6.65 -18.36 4.24
CA THR A 85 -8.10 -18.53 4.18
C THR A 85 -8.61 -18.39 2.75
N GLU A 86 -8.25 -17.32 2.04
CA GLU A 86 -8.72 -17.08 0.66
C GLU A 86 -8.18 -18.13 -0.31
N LEU A 87 -6.89 -18.47 -0.18
CA LEU A 87 -6.24 -19.46 -1.04
C LEU A 87 -6.58 -20.90 -0.66
N LYS A 88 -7.27 -21.12 0.44
CA LYS A 88 -7.58 -22.45 1.01
C LYS A 88 -6.32 -23.32 1.14
N ARG A 89 -5.28 -22.76 1.77
CA ARG A 89 -3.98 -23.38 1.96
C ARG A 89 -3.61 -23.45 3.44
N PRO A 90 -2.82 -24.45 3.87
CA PRO A 90 -2.24 -24.46 5.21
C PRO A 90 -1.31 -23.28 5.42
N ALA A 91 -1.18 -22.84 6.66
CA ALA A 91 -0.37 -21.71 7.08
C ALA A 91 0.79 -22.11 7.98
N LEU A 92 1.97 -21.55 7.71
CA LEU A 92 3.16 -21.62 8.55
C LEU A 92 3.64 -20.21 8.87
N GLY A 93 3.50 -19.78 10.12
CA GLY A 93 4.06 -18.51 10.60
C GLY A 93 5.36 -18.74 11.34
N ILE A 94 6.33 -17.86 11.16
CA ILE A 94 7.54 -17.82 11.98
C ILE A 94 7.60 -16.48 12.68
N GLU A 95 7.80 -16.49 14.00
CA GLU A 95 7.84 -15.28 14.82
C GLU A 95 8.93 -15.43 15.89
N LEU A 96 9.78 -14.41 15.96
CA LEU A 96 10.93 -14.43 16.88
C LEU A 96 10.50 -14.26 18.34
N ASP A 97 9.52 -13.39 18.60
CA ASP A 97 8.99 -13.15 19.94
C ASP A 97 7.95 -14.20 20.31
N GLY A 98 8.27 -15.02 21.31
CA GLY A 98 7.38 -16.09 21.77
C GLY A 98 6.00 -15.60 22.26
N ASN A 99 5.89 -14.40 22.81
CA ASN A 99 4.60 -13.86 23.23
C ASN A 99 3.75 -13.46 22.02
N ILE A 100 4.38 -12.90 20.99
CA ILE A 100 3.71 -12.55 19.74
C ILE A 100 3.32 -13.83 18.98
N ALA A 101 4.19 -14.83 18.95
CA ALA A 101 3.92 -16.15 18.35
C ALA A 101 2.66 -16.81 18.95
N VAL A 102 2.45 -16.71 20.27
CA VAL A 102 1.23 -17.18 20.93
C VAL A 102 0.01 -16.44 20.43
N LEU A 103 0.06 -15.13 20.24
CA LEU A 103 -1.04 -14.34 19.66
C LEU A 103 -1.31 -14.75 18.20
N CYS A 104 -0.26 -14.99 17.41
CA CYS A 104 -0.39 -15.49 16.04
C CYS A 104 -1.11 -16.85 16.01
N ALA A 105 -0.69 -17.81 16.82
CA ALA A 105 -1.31 -19.14 16.91
C ALA A 105 -2.76 -19.08 17.38
N ALA A 106 -3.07 -18.20 18.34
CA ALA A 106 -4.44 -17.94 18.79
C ALA A 106 -5.30 -17.37 17.66
N ASN A 107 -4.78 -16.40 16.91
CA ASN A 107 -5.47 -15.78 15.78
C ASN A 107 -5.75 -16.79 14.65
N MET A 108 -4.78 -17.65 14.34
CA MET A 108 -4.97 -18.74 13.38
C MET A 108 -6.07 -19.69 13.83
N HIS A 109 -6.18 -20.01 15.11
CA HIS A 109 -7.27 -20.81 15.64
C HIS A 109 -8.62 -20.10 15.52
N ILE A 110 -8.73 -18.83 15.90
CA ILE A 110 -9.97 -18.04 15.84
C ILE A 110 -10.49 -17.89 14.41
N ALA A 111 -9.59 -17.59 13.49
CA ALA A 111 -9.94 -17.38 12.08
C ALA A 111 -10.36 -18.67 11.37
N SER A 112 -10.04 -19.79 11.97
CA SER A 112 -10.16 -21.10 11.39
C SER A 112 -11.50 -21.81 11.62
N ASP A 113 -12.59 -21.11 11.97
CA ASP A 113 -13.91 -21.70 12.26
C ASP A 113 -14.53 -22.37 11.01
N GLY A 114 -14.38 -23.68 10.86
CA GLY A 114 -15.10 -24.52 9.88
C GLY A 114 -14.29 -25.54 9.08
N ASP A 115 -13.01 -25.34 8.74
CA ASP A 115 -12.25 -26.29 7.89
C ASP A 115 -11.14 -27.05 8.65
N GLN A 116 -11.46 -28.28 9.09
CA GLN A 116 -10.56 -29.08 9.92
C GLN A 116 -9.35 -29.67 9.16
N ILE A 117 -9.44 -29.88 7.85
CA ILE A 117 -8.39 -30.58 7.09
C ILE A 117 -7.15 -29.71 6.90
N GLN A 118 -7.34 -28.45 6.58
CA GLN A 118 -6.22 -27.52 6.41
C GLN A 118 -5.46 -27.25 7.71
N ARG A 119 -6.17 -27.26 8.84
CA ARG A 119 -5.68 -26.93 10.17
C ARG A 119 -4.74 -27.93 10.79
N THR A 120 -4.85 -29.20 10.40
CA THR A 120 -3.91 -30.22 10.89
C THR A 120 -2.46 -29.89 10.51
N LEU A 121 -2.27 -29.09 9.46
CA LEU A 121 -0.95 -28.67 8.96
C LEU A 121 -0.53 -27.28 9.44
N ASP A 122 -1.44 -26.49 10.04
CA ASP A 122 -1.12 -25.13 10.50
C ASP A 122 -0.18 -25.13 11.70
N ARG A 123 0.87 -24.30 11.67
CA ARG A 123 1.80 -24.12 12.78
C ARG A 123 2.30 -22.70 12.87
N VAL A 124 2.68 -22.31 14.08
CA VAL A 124 3.53 -21.15 14.31
C VAL A 124 4.83 -21.61 14.95
N ILE A 125 5.96 -21.21 14.41
CA ILE A 125 7.28 -21.54 14.93
C ILE A 125 7.81 -20.30 15.67
N ILE A 126 8.15 -20.48 16.94
CA ILE A 126 8.95 -19.50 17.67
C ILE A 126 10.38 -19.67 17.20
N GLY A 127 10.97 -18.67 16.55
CA GLY A 127 12.32 -18.74 16.01
C GLY A 127 12.65 -17.63 15.04
N ASP A 128 13.87 -17.67 14.52
CA ASP A 128 14.35 -16.72 13.52
C ASP A 128 13.86 -17.10 12.12
N GLY A 129 13.14 -16.19 11.45
CA GLY A 129 12.66 -16.39 10.09
C GLY A 129 13.76 -16.52 9.03
N SER A 130 15.00 -16.17 9.35
CA SER A 130 16.17 -16.39 8.47
C SER A 130 16.82 -17.76 8.65
N ASP A 131 16.38 -18.58 9.61
CA ASP A 131 16.84 -19.98 9.82
C ASP A 131 15.78 -20.95 9.31
N ALA A 132 15.77 -21.19 7.99
CA ALA A 132 14.80 -22.07 7.36
C ALA A 132 14.98 -23.53 7.80
N GLU A 133 16.22 -24.03 7.95
CA GLU A 133 16.49 -25.42 8.35
C GLU A 133 15.93 -25.72 9.74
N GLY A 134 16.20 -24.85 10.71
CA GLY A 134 15.68 -24.98 12.06
C GLY A 134 14.15 -24.91 12.09
N ALA A 135 13.56 -23.96 11.38
CA ALA A 135 12.13 -23.75 11.33
C ALA A 135 11.38 -24.92 10.66
N ILE A 136 11.85 -25.38 9.51
CA ILE A 136 11.20 -26.48 8.76
C ILE A 136 11.34 -27.81 9.51
N THR A 137 12.48 -28.03 10.17
CA THR A 137 12.70 -29.21 11.03
C THR A 137 11.73 -29.23 12.21
N ALA A 138 11.56 -28.08 12.88
CA ALA A 138 10.59 -27.96 13.97
C ALA A 138 9.15 -28.17 13.47
N TYR A 139 8.81 -27.64 12.29
CA TYR A 139 7.54 -27.82 11.63
C TYR A 139 7.21 -29.30 11.38
N TRP A 140 8.07 -30.00 10.63
CA TRP A 140 7.85 -31.41 10.30
C TRP A 140 7.85 -32.32 11.53
N ASN A 141 8.71 -32.03 12.52
CA ASN A 141 8.71 -32.75 13.79
C ASN A 141 7.40 -32.58 14.55
N SER A 142 6.83 -31.37 14.54
CA SER A 142 5.53 -31.10 15.15
C SER A 142 4.40 -31.84 14.43
N LEU A 143 4.40 -31.88 13.09
CA LEU A 143 3.42 -32.63 12.30
C LEU A 143 3.50 -34.13 12.64
N ARG A 144 4.70 -34.70 12.68
CA ARG A 144 4.93 -36.11 13.01
C ARG A 144 4.40 -36.44 14.42
N LYS A 145 4.68 -35.58 15.41
CA LYS A 145 4.16 -35.75 16.77
C LYS A 145 2.64 -35.70 16.83
N SER A 146 1.99 -34.98 15.91
CA SER A 146 0.52 -34.94 15.77
C SER A 146 -0.05 -36.07 14.91
N GLY A 147 0.75 -37.08 14.56
CA GLY A 147 0.30 -38.23 13.76
C GLY A 147 0.31 -38.01 12.24
N THR A 148 0.77 -36.86 11.77
CA THR A 148 0.83 -36.53 10.33
C THR A 148 2.21 -36.88 9.79
N ARG A 149 2.27 -37.81 8.80
CA ARG A 149 3.54 -38.21 8.15
C ARG A 149 3.91 -37.34 6.93
N ALA A 150 3.08 -36.37 6.57
CA ALA A 150 3.31 -35.48 5.44
C ALA A 150 4.46 -34.50 5.73
N HIS A 151 5.28 -34.26 4.71
CA HIS A 151 6.26 -33.17 4.66
C HIS A 151 5.78 -32.17 3.58
N PRO A 152 4.78 -31.34 3.87
CA PRO A 152 4.22 -30.46 2.86
C PRO A 152 5.28 -29.44 2.41
N PRO A 153 5.38 -29.21 1.09
CA PRO A 153 6.30 -28.21 0.55
C PRO A 153 5.80 -26.79 0.85
N ILE A 154 6.68 -25.82 0.72
CA ILE A 154 6.34 -24.40 0.83
C ILE A 154 5.92 -23.88 -0.55
N ALA A 155 4.65 -23.56 -0.71
CA ALA A 155 4.08 -23.06 -1.96
C ALA A 155 4.41 -21.59 -2.22
N MET A 156 4.46 -20.77 -1.15
CA MET A 156 4.66 -19.35 -1.22
C MET A 156 5.36 -18.84 0.05
N LEU A 157 6.28 -17.89 -0.14
CA LEU A 157 6.90 -17.12 0.93
C LEU A 157 6.31 -15.70 0.94
N HIS A 158 5.80 -15.28 2.07
CA HIS A 158 5.51 -13.89 2.40
C HIS A 158 6.55 -13.36 3.40
N LEU A 159 6.96 -12.10 3.23
CA LEU A 159 7.87 -11.42 4.16
C LEU A 159 7.51 -9.95 4.29
N ASP A 160 7.11 -9.52 5.48
CA ASP A 160 6.96 -8.11 5.88
C ASP A 160 7.95 -7.80 7.02
N PRO A 161 9.22 -7.48 6.72
CA PRO A 161 10.25 -7.31 7.73
C PRO A 161 10.01 -6.05 8.55
N ALA A 162 10.24 -6.13 9.88
CA ALA A 162 10.22 -4.97 10.76
C ALA A 162 11.30 -3.96 10.37
N ARG A 163 11.03 -2.67 10.59
CA ARG A 163 11.91 -1.54 10.25
C ARG A 163 11.88 -0.48 11.33
N PRO A 164 12.95 0.35 11.48
CA PRO A 164 12.95 1.50 12.37
C PRO A 164 11.80 2.46 12.07
N ARG A 165 11.13 2.95 13.11
CA ARG A 165 9.89 3.74 12.98
C ARG A 165 10.14 5.20 12.59
N ASP A 166 11.24 5.76 13.04
CA ASP A 166 11.50 7.22 13.02
C ASP A 166 12.39 7.68 11.86
N ALA A 167 12.85 6.75 11.02
CA ALA A 167 13.69 7.09 9.86
C ALA A 167 12.87 7.79 8.75
N GLN A 168 13.38 8.91 8.25
CA GLN A 168 12.79 9.60 7.08
C GLN A 168 12.94 8.76 5.80
N ASN A 169 14.08 8.11 5.64
CA ASN A 169 14.38 7.13 4.59
C ASN A 169 14.62 5.77 5.23
N HIS A 170 14.25 4.70 4.53
CA HIS A 170 14.52 3.35 4.97
C HIS A 170 15.58 2.71 4.08
N HIS A 171 16.48 1.93 4.70
CA HIS A 171 17.50 1.14 4.00
C HIS A 171 17.18 -0.35 4.13
N ILE A 172 17.59 -1.13 3.12
CA ILE A 172 17.35 -2.59 3.12
C ILE A 172 18.10 -3.28 4.25
N ASP A 173 19.24 -2.74 4.70
CA ASP A 173 20.05 -3.29 5.79
C ASP A 173 19.39 -3.13 7.18
N GLU A 174 18.38 -2.28 7.30
CA GLU A 174 17.62 -2.06 8.52
C GLU A 174 16.48 -3.06 8.72
N MET A 175 16.22 -3.91 7.71
CA MET A 175 15.14 -4.90 7.75
C MET A 175 15.47 -6.04 8.72
N LYS A 176 14.50 -6.42 9.53
CA LYS A 176 14.59 -7.54 10.48
C LYS A 176 13.39 -8.48 10.29
N PRO A 177 13.63 -9.76 9.93
CA PRO A 177 14.95 -10.35 9.58
C PRO A 177 15.53 -9.76 8.29
N PRO A 178 16.87 -9.92 8.08
CA PRO A 178 17.54 -9.40 6.87
C PRO A 178 17.03 -10.07 5.60
N LEU A 179 16.62 -9.29 4.62
CA LEU A 179 16.00 -9.77 3.37
C LEU A 179 16.83 -10.87 2.69
N LYS A 180 18.12 -10.60 2.43
CA LYS A 180 19.02 -11.56 1.76
C LYS A 180 19.14 -12.87 2.51
N SER A 181 19.22 -12.83 3.84
CA SER A 181 19.34 -14.03 4.67
C SER A 181 18.09 -14.90 4.57
N VAL A 182 16.90 -14.28 4.67
CA VAL A 182 15.60 -15.00 4.53
C VAL A 182 15.50 -15.65 3.16
N LEU A 183 15.69 -14.88 2.09
CA LEU A 183 15.52 -15.41 0.73
C LEU A 183 16.50 -16.54 0.43
N ASN A 184 17.78 -16.42 0.84
CA ASN A 184 18.77 -17.48 0.65
C ASN A 184 18.41 -18.75 1.42
N SER A 185 18.02 -18.63 2.70
CA SER A 185 17.76 -19.80 3.54
C SER A 185 16.50 -20.56 3.10
N TRP A 186 15.47 -19.85 2.58
CA TRP A 186 14.24 -20.49 2.16
C TRP A 186 14.23 -20.96 0.70
N ASN A 187 15.20 -20.55 -0.13
CA ASN A 187 15.25 -20.90 -1.56
C ASN A 187 15.10 -22.40 -1.83
N GLU A 188 15.80 -23.25 -1.06
CA GLU A 188 15.78 -24.70 -1.24
C GLU A 188 14.44 -25.37 -0.86
N TYR A 189 13.64 -24.71 -0.02
CA TYR A 189 12.37 -25.23 0.48
C TYR A 189 11.16 -24.76 -0.32
N LEU A 190 11.34 -23.74 -1.17
CA LEU A 190 10.26 -23.18 -1.99
C LEU A 190 9.96 -24.06 -3.21
N GLN A 191 8.69 -24.35 -3.43
CA GLN A 191 8.25 -24.95 -4.69
C GLN A 191 8.47 -23.95 -5.83
N THR A 192 9.04 -24.46 -6.92
CA THR A 192 9.35 -23.66 -8.11
C THR A 192 8.48 -24.11 -9.29
N GLY A 193 7.64 -23.22 -9.79
CA GLY A 193 6.87 -23.42 -11.02
C GLY A 193 7.61 -22.93 -12.27
N PRO A 194 6.97 -22.95 -13.45
CA PRO A 194 7.56 -22.47 -14.72
C PRO A 194 8.02 -21.01 -14.68
N ARG A 195 7.43 -20.19 -13.80
CA ARG A 195 7.77 -18.77 -13.62
C ARG A 195 8.69 -18.52 -12.43
N GLY A 196 9.21 -19.55 -11.79
CA GLY A 196 9.99 -19.44 -10.55
C GLY A 196 9.14 -19.63 -9.30
N PRO A 197 9.74 -19.41 -8.09
CA PRO A 197 9.04 -19.52 -6.81
C PRO A 197 8.01 -18.41 -6.65
N ALA A 198 7.03 -18.61 -5.77
CA ALA A 198 6.08 -17.58 -5.38
C ALA A 198 6.59 -16.83 -4.15
N VAL A 199 6.99 -15.56 -4.30
CA VAL A 199 7.47 -14.75 -3.17
C VAL A 199 6.80 -13.38 -3.20
N LEU A 200 6.23 -12.96 -2.05
CA LEU A 200 5.67 -11.62 -1.84
C LEU A 200 6.48 -10.90 -0.76
N LEU A 201 7.13 -9.81 -1.14
CA LEU A 201 7.87 -8.95 -0.22
C LEU A 201 7.10 -7.66 0.04
N ASP A 202 6.77 -7.38 1.29
CA ASP A 202 6.24 -6.09 1.73
C ASP A 202 7.38 -5.17 2.16
N LEU A 203 7.52 -4.08 1.42
CA LEU A 203 8.63 -3.16 1.54
C LEU A 203 8.16 -1.77 2.00
N SER A 204 9.10 -0.93 2.41
CA SER A 204 8.77 0.44 2.78
C SER A 204 8.42 1.29 1.56
N PRO A 205 7.30 2.02 1.56
CA PRO A 205 7.04 3.03 0.54
C PRO A 205 8.08 4.16 0.48
N ARG A 206 8.98 4.22 1.48
CA ARG A 206 10.08 5.21 1.56
C ARG A 206 11.40 4.70 0.96
N LEU A 207 11.41 3.49 0.40
CA LEU A 207 12.57 2.98 -0.34
C LEU A 207 12.75 3.79 -1.63
N GLY A 208 13.91 4.44 -1.75
CA GLY A 208 14.29 5.16 -2.96
C GLY A 208 14.62 4.21 -4.13
N PRO A 209 14.76 4.76 -5.35
CA PRO A 209 15.07 3.95 -6.54
C PRO A 209 16.34 3.11 -6.41
N GLU A 210 17.39 3.64 -5.79
CA GLU A 210 18.63 2.89 -5.55
C GLU A 210 18.42 1.67 -4.65
N GLN A 211 17.63 1.82 -3.59
CA GLN A 211 17.29 0.72 -2.69
C GLN A 211 16.40 -0.32 -3.39
N GLN A 212 15.50 0.11 -4.28
CA GLN A 212 14.71 -0.80 -5.11
C GLN A 212 15.60 -1.62 -6.05
N MET A 213 16.58 -1.00 -6.71
CA MET A 213 17.57 -1.71 -7.54
C MET A 213 18.41 -2.71 -6.73
N MET A 214 18.76 -2.39 -5.48
CA MET A 214 19.47 -3.33 -4.60
C MET A 214 18.59 -4.53 -4.24
N VAL A 215 17.29 -4.34 -3.98
CA VAL A 215 16.33 -5.43 -3.78
C VAL A 215 16.26 -6.32 -5.02
N GLU A 216 16.15 -5.72 -6.21
CA GLU A 216 16.12 -6.48 -7.46
C GLU A 216 17.40 -7.28 -7.69
N ALA A 217 18.57 -6.71 -7.39
CA ALA A 217 19.85 -7.42 -7.51
C ALA A 217 19.94 -8.62 -6.54
N ILE A 218 19.45 -8.48 -5.30
CA ILE A 218 19.37 -9.60 -4.35
C ILE A 218 18.44 -10.69 -4.91
N VAL A 219 17.27 -10.31 -5.38
CA VAL A 219 16.28 -11.25 -5.93
C VAL A 219 16.82 -11.95 -7.19
N GLU A 220 17.48 -11.22 -8.09
CA GLU A 220 18.07 -11.80 -9.30
C GLU A 220 19.20 -12.79 -8.99
N THR A 221 19.95 -12.52 -7.93
CA THR A 221 21.02 -13.42 -7.47
C THR A 221 20.45 -14.74 -6.93
N ILE A 222 19.33 -14.70 -6.21
CA ILE A 222 18.76 -15.86 -5.52
C ILE A 222 17.75 -16.61 -6.41
N PHE A 223 16.96 -15.89 -7.19
CA PHE A 223 15.92 -16.41 -8.08
C PHE A 223 16.15 -15.92 -9.54
N PRO A 224 17.25 -16.35 -10.18
CA PRO A 224 17.65 -15.82 -11.48
C PRO A 224 16.57 -16.04 -12.54
N GLY A 225 16.30 -14.98 -13.33
CA GLY A 225 15.31 -15.00 -14.39
C GLY A 225 13.84 -15.06 -13.96
N SER A 226 13.56 -15.06 -12.65
CA SER A 226 12.17 -15.01 -12.19
C SER A 226 11.55 -13.65 -12.47
N PRO A 227 10.36 -13.57 -13.11
CA PRO A 227 9.70 -12.31 -13.36
C PRO A 227 9.33 -11.60 -12.07
N LYS A 228 9.31 -10.27 -12.11
CA LYS A 228 9.09 -9.41 -10.95
C LYS A 228 8.07 -8.33 -11.29
N THR A 229 7.19 -7.99 -10.35
CA THR A 229 6.25 -6.87 -10.45
C THR A 229 6.31 -6.03 -9.20
N TRP A 230 6.72 -4.79 -9.33
CA TRP A 230 6.58 -3.79 -8.27
C TRP A 230 5.15 -3.31 -8.17
N GLU A 231 4.61 -3.25 -6.95
CA GLU A 231 3.26 -2.79 -6.69
C GLU A 231 3.25 -1.60 -5.72
N TRP A 232 2.69 -0.48 -6.17
CA TRP A 232 2.37 0.68 -5.33
C TRP A 232 0.88 0.67 -5.03
N LEU A 233 0.54 0.66 -3.76
CA LEU A 233 -0.85 0.66 -3.31
C LEU A 233 -1.14 1.90 -2.46
N SER A 234 -2.22 2.60 -2.81
CA SER A 234 -2.75 3.76 -2.10
C SER A 234 -4.18 3.53 -1.65
N GLN A 235 -4.51 3.94 -0.43
CA GLN A 235 -5.90 4.07 0.07
C GLN A 235 -6.41 5.52 -0.04
N GLY A 236 -5.64 6.43 -0.65
CA GLY A 236 -5.88 7.87 -0.69
C GLY A 236 -5.19 8.60 0.45
N GLY A 237 -5.57 9.85 0.68
CA GLY A 237 -4.93 10.68 1.71
C GLY A 237 -3.58 11.26 1.31
N GLY A 238 -3.16 11.11 0.04
CA GLY A 238 -1.95 11.72 -0.52
C GLY A 238 -0.66 11.03 -0.13
N ARG A 239 -0.72 9.73 0.16
CA ARG A 239 0.46 8.89 0.47
C ARG A 239 0.31 7.52 -0.17
N ILE A 240 1.45 6.83 -0.28
CA ILE A 240 1.49 5.41 -0.61
C ILE A 240 1.40 4.64 0.70
N ASP A 241 0.47 3.70 0.77
CA ASP A 241 0.24 2.89 1.97
C ASP A 241 1.12 1.64 1.98
N ARG A 242 1.37 1.05 0.80
CA ARG A 242 2.21 -0.15 0.64
C ARG A 242 3.04 -0.09 -0.63
N LEU A 243 4.25 -0.60 -0.53
CA LEU A 243 5.12 -0.94 -1.64
C LEU A 243 5.45 -2.43 -1.52
N SER A 244 5.22 -3.20 -2.57
CA SER A 244 5.47 -4.64 -2.56
C SER A 244 6.19 -5.09 -3.81
N LEU A 245 6.98 -6.15 -3.70
CA LEU A 245 7.58 -6.84 -4.84
C LEU A 245 7.00 -8.26 -4.93
N TRP A 246 6.38 -8.55 -6.06
CA TRP A 246 5.76 -9.84 -6.41
C TRP A 246 6.71 -10.58 -7.34
N ILE A 247 7.11 -11.80 -6.97
CA ILE A 247 8.18 -12.53 -7.66
C ILE A 247 7.66 -13.89 -8.14
N GLY A 248 8.08 -14.27 -9.34
CA GLY A 248 7.88 -15.60 -9.89
C GLY A 248 6.42 -15.91 -10.23
N ALA A 249 5.89 -17.00 -9.70
CA ALA A 249 4.55 -17.50 -10.01
C ALA A 249 3.42 -16.48 -9.77
N ILE A 250 3.57 -15.58 -8.81
CA ILE A 250 2.57 -14.57 -8.43
C ILE A 250 2.77 -13.21 -9.10
N SER A 251 3.86 -13.00 -9.84
CA SER A 251 4.10 -11.75 -10.56
C SER A 251 3.11 -11.58 -11.72
N SER A 252 2.84 -10.34 -12.12
CA SER A 252 2.09 -9.99 -13.33
C SER A 252 2.92 -10.23 -14.61
N LYS A 253 2.33 -9.97 -15.78
CA LYS A 253 3.06 -9.89 -17.05
C LYS A 253 3.87 -8.61 -17.18
N GLU A 254 3.45 -7.58 -16.46
CA GLU A 254 4.04 -6.26 -16.45
C GLU A 254 4.97 -6.09 -15.22
N ASP A 255 6.00 -5.28 -15.38
CA ASP A 255 7.00 -5.04 -14.31
C ASP A 255 6.51 -4.10 -13.20
N ARG A 256 5.44 -3.35 -13.46
CA ARG A 256 4.86 -2.39 -12.50
C ARG A 256 3.36 -2.46 -12.45
N ARG A 257 2.85 -2.21 -11.23
CA ARG A 257 1.42 -2.15 -10.93
C ARG A 257 1.14 -1.04 -9.95
N CYS A 258 0.11 -0.24 -10.22
CA CYS A 258 -0.41 0.73 -9.27
C CYS A 258 -1.86 0.40 -8.93
N ILE A 259 -2.19 0.35 -7.65
CA ILE A 259 -3.51 0.02 -7.14
C ILE A 259 -4.04 1.16 -6.28
N ARG A 260 -5.25 1.57 -6.56
CA ARG A 260 -6.03 2.44 -5.69
C ARG A 260 -7.10 1.62 -4.99
N MET A 261 -6.97 1.49 -3.68
CA MET A 261 -7.93 0.78 -2.84
C MET A 261 -8.99 1.73 -2.27
N GLY A 262 -10.23 1.29 -2.30
CA GLY A 262 -11.30 1.81 -1.45
C GLY A 262 -11.27 1.17 -0.05
N SER A 263 -12.39 1.31 0.66
CA SER A 263 -12.52 0.72 2.00
C SER A 263 -12.56 -0.83 2.00
N LYS A 264 -13.03 -1.45 0.93
CA LYS A 264 -13.21 -2.90 0.83
C LYS A 264 -12.77 -3.52 -0.49
N ASN A 265 -12.66 -2.73 -1.55
CA ASN A 265 -12.41 -3.19 -2.92
C ASN A 265 -11.35 -2.34 -3.62
N ILE A 266 -10.81 -2.86 -4.70
CA ILE A 266 -9.98 -2.11 -5.64
C ILE A 266 -10.89 -1.14 -6.40
N LEU A 267 -10.56 0.14 -6.38
CA LEU A 267 -11.25 1.20 -7.15
C LEU A 267 -10.65 1.33 -8.55
N ALA A 268 -9.32 1.28 -8.63
CA ALA A 268 -8.61 1.37 -9.91
C ALA A 268 -7.31 0.55 -9.85
N LYS A 269 -6.94 0.01 -11.00
CA LYS A 269 -5.69 -0.74 -11.18
C LYS A 269 -5.10 -0.41 -12.55
N ILE A 270 -3.80 -0.12 -12.58
CA ILE A 270 -3.05 0.06 -13.82
C ILE A 270 -1.75 -0.72 -13.76
N GLU A 271 -1.40 -1.38 -14.85
CA GLU A 271 -0.16 -2.16 -15.00
C GLU A 271 0.57 -1.74 -16.26
N GLY A 272 1.90 -1.79 -16.25
CA GLY A 272 2.73 -1.41 -17.39
C GLY A 272 4.19 -1.26 -17.04
N SER A 273 4.95 -0.70 -17.97
CA SER A 273 6.35 -0.35 -17.77
C SER A 273 6.51 1.12 -17.36
N SER A 274 7.58 1.42 -16.65
CA SER A 274 7.89 2.78 -16.18
C SER A 274 8.13 3.73 -17.34
N SER A 275 7.59 4.92 -17.21
CA SER A 275 7.86 6.04 -18.09
C SER A 275 8.22 7.30 -17.29
N SER A 276 8.95 8.21 -17.88
CA SER A 276 9.27 9.51 -17.29
C SER A 276 8.41 10.60 -17.92
N SER A 277 7.93 11.52 -17.09
CA SER A 277 7.22 12.72 -17.54
C SER A 277 8.06 13.96 -17.27
N LYS A 278 7.99 14.93 -18.17
CA LYS A 278 8.63 16.21 -17.99
C LYS A 278 7.77 17.11 -17.11
N ILE A 279 8.37 17.74 -16.12
CA ILE A 279 7.73 18.82 -15.37
C ILE A 279 7.93 20.11 -16.15
N GLU A 280 6.85 20.84 -16.36
CA GLU A 280 6.90 22.14 -17.03
C GLU A 280 6.85 23.29 -16.02
N SER A 281 7.54 24.38 -16.39
CA SER A 281 7.48 25.66 -15.67
C SER A 281 6.32 26.50 -16.21
N LEU A 282 5.61 27.14 -15.30
CA LEU A 282 4.48 28.00 -15.63
C LEU A 282 4.92 29.45 -15.62
N ASN A 283 5.05 30.10 -16.81
CA ASN A 283 5.48 31.50 -16.96
C ASN A 283 4.26 32.45 -16.99
N LYS A 284 3.08 31.94 -17.26
CA LYS A 284 1.81 32.68 -17.27
C LYS A 284 0.70 31.85 -16.66
N PRO A 285 -0.31 32.48 -16.07
CA PRO A 285 -1.47 31.75 -15.56
C PRO A 285 -2.09 30.85 -16.63
N PRO A 286 -2.51 29.64 -16.31
CA PRO A 286 -3.21 28.76 -17.25
C PRO A 286 -4.54 29.41 -17.65
N PRO A 287 -5.05 29.20 -18.88
CA PRO A 287 -6.27 29.86 -19.35
C PRO A 287 -7.50 29.42 -18.54
N PHE A 288 -8.49 30.28 -18.43
CA PHE A 288 -9.82 29.91 -17.96
C PHE A 288 -10.43 28.90 -18.92
N GLY A 289 -11.20 27.96 -18.41
CA GLY A 289 -11.77 26.86 -19.16
C GLY A 289 -10.82 25.66 -19.34
N ALA A 290 -9.53 25.79 -19.04
CA ALA A 290 -8.66 24.62 -18.88
C ALA A 290 -8.95 23.92 -17.54
N TYR A 291 -8.51 22.70 -17.43
CA TYR A 291 -8.74 21.84 -16.26
C TYR A 291 -7.46 21.65 -15.44
N ILE A 292 -7.62 21.49 -14.14
CA ILE A 292 -6.58 21.02 -13.25
C ILE A 292 -7.06 19.74 -12.56
N SER A 293 -6.19 18.72 -12.59
CA SER A 293 -6.38 17.48 -11.87
C SER A 293 -5.28 17.27 -10.85
N ILE A 294 -5.67 16.91 -9.63
CA ILE A 294 -4.78 16.45 -8.56
C ILE A 294 -4.79 14.94 -8.59
N ILE A 295 -3.61 14.34 -8.81
CA ILE A 295 -3.47 12.91 -9.04
C ILE A 295 -2.92 12.21 -7.80
N ASP A 296 -3.28 10.94 -7.60
CA ASP A 296 -2.76 10.11 -6.51
C ASP A 296 -1.24 9.93 -6.67
N PRO A 297 -0.43 10.19 -5.63
CA PRO A 297 1.02 10.07 -5.71
C PRO A 297 1.52 8.66 -6.02
N ALA A 298 0.74 7.62 -5.73
CA ALA A 298 1.12 6.24 -6.06
C ALA A 298 1.26 6.04 -7.57
N LEU A 299 0.38 6.65 -8.37
CA LEU A 299 0.46 6.60 -9.83
C LEU A 299 1.77 7.22 -10.35
N ILE A 300 2.19 8.34 -9.76
CA ILE A 300 3.42 9.02 -10.18
C ILE A 300 4.66 8.24 -9.73
N GLN A 301 4.65 7.73 -8.50
CA GLN A 301 5.81 6.99 -7.98
C GLN A 301 5.97 5.61 -8.64
N SER A 302 4.89 5.00 -9.11
CA SER A 302 4.96 3.79 -9.92
C SER A 302 5.56 4.02 -11.32
N GLY A 303 5.63 5.27 -11.79
CA GLY A 303 6.06 5.60 -13.15
C GLY A 303 5.02 5.26 -14.22
N LEU A 304 3.75 5.05 -13.85
CA LEU A 304 2.68 4.64 -14.78
C LEU A 304 1.80 5.82 -15.25
N GLN A 305 2.20 7.06 -14.94
CA GLN A 305 1.42 8.25 -15.26
C GLN A 305 1.19 8.46 -16.76
N GLU A 306 2.16 8.15 -17.63
CA GLU A 306 1.97 8.30 -19.08
C GLU A 306 1.00 7.24 -19.64
N LYS A 307 1.07 6.01 -19.12
CA LYS A 307 0.11 4.96 -19.48
C LYS A 307 -1.30 5.33 -19.02
N TRP A 308 -1.42 5.93 -17.86
CA TRP A 308 -2.69 6.46 -17.37
C TRP A 308 -3.18 7.62 -18.23
N LEU A 309 -2.32 8.59 -18.58
CA LEU A 309 -2.65 9.73 -19.43
C LEU A 309 -3.20 9.29 -20.79
N SER A 310 -2.60 8.28 -21.39
CA SER A 310 -3.06 7.77 -22.69
C SER A 310 -4.48 7.21 -22.70
N LYS A 311 -5.00 6.84 -21.51
CA LYS A 311 -6.40 6.45 -21.30
C LYS A 311 -7.25 7.64 -20.86
N ALA A 312 -6.71 8.50 -19.99
CA ALA A 312 -7.43 9.57 -19.32
C ALA A 312 -7.73 10.76 -20.20
N LEU A 313 -6.93 11.02 -21.23
CA LEU A 313 -7.10 12.16 -22.13
C LEU A 313 -7.38 11.70 -23.58
N LYS A 314 -8.16 12.50 -24.29
CA LYS A 314 -8.35 12.29 -25.73
C LYS A 314 -7.04 12.50 -26.48
N PRO A 315 -6.83 11.82 -27.63
CA PRO A 315 -5.70 12.09 -28.49
C PRO A 315 -5.61 13.58 -28.83
N ASN A 316 -4.40 14.15 -28.78
CA ASN A 316 -4.11 15.56 -29.02
C ASN A 316 -4.63 16.56 -27.95
N CYS A 317 -5.14 16.09 -26.81
CA CYS A 317 -5.40 16.99 -25.67
C CYS A 317 -4.07 17.59 -25.18
N GLY A 318 -4.02 18.93 -25.12
CA GLY A 318 -2.86 19.63 -24.55
C GLY A 318 -2.80 19.36 -23.03
N HIS A 319 -1.65 18.95 -22.54
CA HIS A 319 -1.46 18.71 -21.12
C HIS A 319 -0.04 19.06 -20.65
N SER A 320 0.10 19.34 -19.37
CA SER A 320 1.38 19.64 -18.71
C SER A 320 1.37 19.17 -17.27
N TRP A 321 2.45 18.47 -16.86
CA TRP A 321 2.71 18.19 -15.47
C TRP A 321 3.40 19.37 -14.82
N LEU A 322 2.78 19.99 -13.82
CA LEU A 322 3.36 21.09 -13.04
C LEU A 322 4.15 20.61 -11.84
N ARG A 323 3.74 19.49 -11.25
CA ARG A 323 4.37 18.89 -10.10
C ARG A 323 4.19 17.38 -10.17
N LEU A 324 5.28 16.65 -10.03
CA LEU A 324 5.27 15.18 -9.95
C LEU A 324 5.76 14.70 -8.59
N LYS A 325 6.55 15.52 -7.87
CA LYS A 325 7.08 15.16 -6.54
C LYS A 325 6.25 15.80 -5.44
N GLY A 326 6.10 15.08 -4.34
CA GLY A 326 5.38 15.52 -3.14
C GLY A 326 3.97 14.95 -3.03
N ARG A 327 3.18 15.50 -2.11
CA ARG A 327 1.87 14.94 -1.73
C ARG A 327 0.75 15.19 -2.75
N ARG A 328 0.96 16.08 -3.72
CA ARG A 328 -0.08 16.53 -4.66
C ARG A 328 0.49 16.74 -6.05
N PRO A 329 0.64 15.67 -6.82
CA PRO A 329 0.93 15.80 -8.25
C PRO A 329 -0.18 16.57 -8.94
N ILE A 330 0.18 17.50 -9.82
CA ILE A 330 -0.75 18.41 -10.50
C ILE A 330 -0.56 18.29 -12.01
N LEU A 331 -1.67 18.08 -12.70
CA LEU A 331 -1.78 18.05 -14.15
C LEU A 331 -2.69 19.17 -14.61
N ILE A 332 -2.25 19.99 -15.58
CA ILE A 332 -3.12 20.88 -16.35
C ILE A 332 -3.47 20.17 -17.66
N HIS A 333 -4.70 20.34 -18.12
CA HIS A 333 -5.12 19.80 -19.42
C HIS A 333 -6.25 20.65 -20.05
N THR A 334 -6.39 20.58 -21.39
CA THR A 334 -7.33 21.44 -22.13
C THR A 334 -8.76 20.91 -22.16
N ASP A 335 -8.92 19.59 -22.11
CA ASP A 335 -10.23 18.91 -22.17
C ASP A 335 -10.49 18.15 -20.86
N PRO A 336 -11.75 17.87 -20.49
CA PRO A 336 -12.04 17.05 -19.33
C PRO A 336 -11.45 15.64 -19.47
N LEU A 337 -11.17 14.99 -18.32
CA LEU A 337 -10.75 13.58 -18.30
C LEU A 337 -11.88 12.70 -18.85
N ASN A 338 -11.51 11.57 -19.46
CA ASN A 338 -12.49 10.57 -19.86
C ASN A 338 -13.17 9.97 -18.62
N GLU A 339 -14.46 9.72 -18.71
CA GLU A 339 -15.25 9.08 -17.66
C GLU A 339 -14.98 7.57 -17.67
N ASP A 340 -14.22 7.07 -16.68
CA ASP A 340 -13.87 5.67 -16.50
C ASP A 340 -13.43 5.45 -15.04
N ASP A 341 -13.98 4.44 -14.39
CA ASP A 341 -13.69 4.13 -12.98
C ASP A 341 -12.18 3.92 -12.72
N GLU A 342 -11.45 3.30 -13.67
CA GLU A 342 -10.00 3.11 -13.54
C GLU A 342 -9.23 4.44 -13.62
N ILE A 343 -9.77 5.43 -14.33
CA ILE A 343 -9.19 6.77 -14.41
C ILE A 343 -9.52 7.56 -13.15
N GLU A 344 -10.81 7.64 -12.83
CA GLU A 344 -11.32 8.40 -11.69
C GLU A 344 -10.75 7.93 -10.35
N GLY A 345 -10.50 6.63 -10.20
CA GLY A 345 -9.91 6.08 -8.99
C GLY A 345 -8.56 6.69 -8.62
N PHE A 346 -7.77 7.17 -9.59
CA PHE A 346 -6.50 7.85 -9.33
C PHE A 346 -6.60 9.38 -9.25
N VAL A 347 -7.79 9.95 -9.44
CA VAL A 347 -8.03 11.39 -9.37
C VAL A 347 -8.49 11.76 -7.96
N VAL A 348 -7.77 12.66 -7.32
CA VAL A 348 -8.13 13.20 -6.00
C VAL A 348 -9.16 14.31 -6.12
N SER A 349 -8.98 15.18 -7.11
CA SER A 349 -9.92 16.24 -7.52
C SER A 349 -9.60 16.65 -8.94
N THR A 350 -10.61 16.98 -9.71
CA THR A 350 -10.49 17.58 -11.04
C THR A 350 -11.52 18.69 -11.21
N GLY A 351 -11.20 19.72 -11.98
CA GLY A 351 -12.14 20.82 -12.21
C GLY A 351 -11.62 21.86 -13.17
N GLU A 352 -12.57 22.63 -13.72
CA GLU A 352 -12.36 23.72 -14.64
C GLU A 352 -11.85 24.98 -13.92
N ILE A 353 -10.82 25.62 -14.45
CA ILE A 353 -10.23 26.85 -13.89
C ILE A 353 -11.19 28.02 -14.06
N THR A 354 -11.60 28.62 -12.95
CA THR A 354 -12.52 29.75 -12.93
C THR A 354 -11.91 31.04 -12.41
N GLN A 355 -10.87 30.96 -11.57
CA GLN A 355 -10.27 32.12 -10.94
C GLN A 355 -8.78 31.94 -10.68
N HIS A 356 -8.04 33.07 -10.77
CA HIS A 356 -6.65 33.20 -10.37
C HIS A 356 -6.49 34.29 -9.32
N ARG A 357 -5.56 34.09 -8.37
CA ARG A 357 -5.13 35.12 -7.43
C ARG A 357 -3.66 34.92 -7.04
N LEU A 358 -2.98 36.06 -6.81
CA LEU A 358 -1.56 36.05 -6.39
C LEU A 358 -1.41 36.07 -4.86
N THR A 359 -2.47 36.39 -4.13
CA THR A 359 -2.44 36.46 -2.66
C THR A 359 -2.98 35.16 -2.07
N PRO A 360 -2.32 34.61 -1.02
CA PRO A 360 -2.81 33.43 -0.33
C PRO A 360 -4.16 33.69 0.33
N PRO A 361 -4.96 32.64 0.57
CA PRO A 361 -6.13 32.76 1.42
C PRO A 361 -5.69 32.92 2.88
N GLU A 362 -6.04 34.03 3.50
CA GLU A 362 -5.72 34.36 4.89
C GLU A 362 -6.99 34.75 5.65
N LEU A 363 -6.95 34.76 6.97
CA LEU A 363 -8.15 35.07 7.80
C LEU A 363 -8.77 36.42 7.48
N HIS A 364 -7.98 37.42 7.14
CA HIS A 364 -8.49 38.76 6.77
C HIS A 364 -9.01 38.85 5.31
N SER A 365 -8.64 37.90 4.43
CA SER A 365 -9.00 37.91 3.01
C SER A 365 -9.96 36.77 2.60
N ILE A 366 -10.29 35.84 3.50
CA ILE A 366 -11.07 34.64 3.16
C ILE A 366 -12.50 34.99 2.72
N ASP A 367 -13.08 36.06 3.26
CA ASP A 367 -14.42 36.51 2.88
C ASP A 367 -14.48 37.07 1.43
N GLN A 368 -13.33 37.60 0.94
CA GLN A 368 -13.21 37.99 -0.47
C GLN A 368 -13.14 36.73 -1.37
N VAL A 369 -12.50 35.66 -0.91
CA VAL A 369 -12.49 34.37 -1.62
C VAL A 369 -13.91 33.83 -1.72
N ALA A 370 -14.67 33.84 -0.61
CA ALA A 370 -16.07 33.39 -0.59
C ALA A 370 -16.95 34.22 -1.52
N SER A 371 -16.83 35.56 -1.48
CA SER A 371 -17.59 36.44 -2.35
C SER A 371 -17.27 36.24 -3.83
N ALA A 372 -16.03 36.00 -4.17
CA ALA A 372 -15.61 35.72 -5.54
C ALA A 372 -16.13 34.34 -6.01
N ALA A 373 -16.12 33.33 -5.14
CA ALA A 373 -16.68 32.01 -5.41
C ALA A 373 -18.19 32.07 -5.65
N SER A 374 -18.92 32.75 -4.78
CA SER A 374 -20.39 32.92 -4.91
C SER A 374 -20.80 33.53 -6.26
N ARG A 375 -20.03 34.53 -6.75
CA ARG A 375 -20.26 35.14 -8.08
C ARG A 375 -20.09 34.17 -9.25
N ASN A 376 -19.38 33.05 -9.05
CA ASN A 376 -19.18 31.97 -10.02
C ASN A 376 -20.08 30.76 -9.77
N ASN A 377 -21.15 30.91 -8.98
CA ASN A 377 -22.05 29.84 -8.58
C ASN A 377 -21.29 28.66 -7.91
N ILE A 378 -20.34 28.97 -7.01
CA ILE A 378 -19.60 28.02 -6.21
C ILE A 378 -20.09 28.13 -4.76
N GLY A 379 -20.71 27.05 -4.27
CA GLY A 379 -21.28 26.99 -2.91
C GLY A 379 -20.33 26.30 -1.91
N LYS A 380 -19.25 25.65 -2.36
CA LYS A 380 -18.28 25.00 -1.50
C LYS A 380 -16.89 25.02 -2.11
N ILE A 381 -15.86 25.38 -1.32
CA ILE A 381 -14.46 25.28 -1.75
C ILE A 381 -13.68 24.45 -0.73
N THR A 382 -12.94 23.45 -1.23
CA THR A 382 -11.95 22.71 -0.44
C THR A 382 -10.56 23.32 -0.62
N LEU A 383 -9.92 23.75 0.47
CA LEU A 383 -8.55 24.28 0.43
C LEU A 383 -7.54 23.13 0.31
N ARG A 384 -6.86 23.06 -0.82
CA ARG A 384 -5.80 22.09 -1.14
C ARG A 384 -4.46 22.77 -1.38
N CYS A 385 -4.31 24.02 -0.94
CA CYS A 385 -3.10 24.80 -1.00
C CYS A 385 -2.08 24.36 0.04
N SER A 386 -0.82 24.69 -0.20
CA SER A 386 0.27 24.58 0.78
C SER A 386 0.13 25.73 1.79
N LEU A 387 -0.73 25.54 2.78
CA LEU A 387 -0.96 26.47 3.88
C LEU A 387 -0.37 25.90 5.17
N ASP A 388 -0.20 26.79 6.16
CA ASP A 388 0.20 26.37 7.49
C ASP A 388 -0.83 25.38 8.06
N PRO A 389 -0.42 24.16 8.50
CA PRO A 389 -1.30 23.14 9.04
C PRO A 389 -2.14 23.58 10.23
N GLU A 390 -1.65 24.54 11.05
CA GLU A 390 -2.38 25.04 12.22
C GLU A 390 -3.50 26.00 11.81
N THR A 391 -3.30 26.80 10.77
CA THR A 391 -4.26 27.81 10.32
C THR A 391 -5.26 27.26 9.29
N GLN A 392 -4.88 26.28 8.49
CA GLN A 392 -5.71 25.70 7.42
C GLN A 392 -7.10 25.23 7.90
N PRO A 393 -7.29 24.51 9.02
CA PRO A 393 -8.60 24.08 9.49
C PRO A 393 -9.52 25.27 9.85
N THR A 394 -8.94 26.36 10.36
CA THR A 394 -9.68 27.58 10.73
C THR A 394 -10.11 28.33 9.49
N LEU A 395 -9.24 28.45 8.49
CA LEU A 395 -9.58 29.05 7.19
C LEU A 395 -10.68 28.24 6.48
N GLN A 396 -10.58 26.91 6.46
CA GLN A 396 -11.59 26.05 5.86
C GLN A 396 -12.96 26.25 6.52
N ARG A 397 -13.01 26.21 7.87
CA ARG A 397 -14.27 26.41 8.61
C ARG A 397 -14.90 27.79 8.35
N ARG A 398 -14.09 28.86 8.24
CA ARG A 398 -14.58 30.20 7.94
C ARG A 398 -15.13 30.29 6.52
N LEU A 399 -14.44 29.67 5.56
CA LEU A 399 -14.88 29.59 4.17
C LEU A 399 -16.18 28.79 4.04
N ASP A 400 -16.29 27.64 4.70
CA ASP A 400 -17.49 26.82 4.73
C ASP A 400 -18.69 27.59 5.35
N LYS A 401 -18.41 28.39 6.38
CA LYS A 401 -19.43 29.25 7.00
C LYS A 401 -19.90 30.36 6.05
N ALA A 402 -18.97 31.00 5.35
CA ALA A 402 -19.28 32.11 4.44
C ALA A 402 -20.03 31.64 3.18
N LEU A 403 -19.89 30.38 2.78
CA LEU A 403 -20.56 29.77 1.62
C LEU A 403 -21.78 28.91 1.98
N ARG A 404 -22.15 28.82 3.27
CA ARG A 404 -23.20 27.90 3.74
C ARG A 404 -24.53 28.02 3.00
N ASP A 405 -24.95 29.26 2.74
CA ASP A 405 -26.28 29.60 2.14
C ASP A 405 -26.15 29.89 0.65
N VAL A 406 -25.02 29.55 0.04
CA VAL A 406 -24.80 29.73 -1.40
C VAL A 406 -25.07 28.41 -2.11
N ASP A 407 -26.16 28.39 -2.88
CA ASP A 407 -26.39 27.29 -3.82
C ASP A 407 -25.38 27.36 -4.95
N GLY A 408 -24.65 26.25 -5.20
CA GLY A 408 -23.64 26.23 -6.23
C GLY A 408 -22.81 24.94 -6.25
N SER A 409 -21.96 24.84 -7.24
CA SER A 409 -21.09 23.71 -7.46
C SER A 409 -20.02 23.63 -6.37
N LYS A 410 -19.42 22.43 -6.23
CA LYS A 410 -18.19 22.26 -5.46
C LYS A 410 -17.00 22.80 -6.24
N ALA A 411 -15.97 23.19 -5.52
CA ALA A 411 -14.70 23.63 -6.08
C ALA A 411 -13.54 23.27 -5.14
N PHE A 412 -12.34 23.35 -5.64
CA PHE A 412 -11.13 23.30 -4.81
C PHE A 412 -10.20 24.45 -5.17
N MET A 413 -9.38 24.85 -4.22
CA MET A 413 -8.31 25.83 -4.41
C MET A 413 -6.96 25.16 -4.25
N ILE A 414 -6.06 25.36 -5.23
CA ILE A 414 -4.67 24.89 -5.18
C ILE A 414 -3.69 26.04 -5.34
N ASP A 415 -2.43 25.79 -5.03
CA ASP A 415 -1.29 26.66 -5.33
C ASP A 415 -0.34 26.02 -6.33
N VAL A 416 0.16 26.80 -7.25
CA VAL A 416 1.20 26.42 -8.21
C VAL A 416 2.27 27.51 -8.27
N ASP A 417 3.49 27.13 -8.67
CA ASP A 417 4.57 28.10 -8.83
C ASP A 417 4.46 28.74 -10.21
N LEU A 418 4.45 30.09 -10.23
CA LEU A 418 4.45 30.91 -11.43
C LEU A 418 5.79 31.61 -11.54
N GLU A 419 6.55 31.31 -12.58
CA GLU A 419 7.84 31.96 -12.85
C GLU A 419 7.64 33.34 -13.44
N ARG A 420 8.25 34.38 -12.84
CA ARG A 420 8.25 35.74 -13.36
C ARG A 420 9.63 36.37 -13.19
N GLY A 421 10.26 36.68 -14.30
CA GLY A 421 11.62 37.24 -14.29
C GLY A 421 12.62 36.30 -13.61
N THR A 422 13.30 36.78 -12.58
CA THR A 422 14.29 36.02 -11.82
C THR A 422 13.69 35.31 -10.58
N GLY A 423 12.37 35.38 -10.37
CA GLY A 423 11.70 34.85 -9.19
C GLY A 423 10.51 33.94 -9.49
N SER A 424 10.11 33.17 -8.50
CA SER A 424 8.90 32.37 -8.54
C SER A 424 7.90 32.92 -7.52
N HIS A 425 6.64 33.05 -7.94
CA HIS A 425 5.51 33.47 -7.11
C HIS A 425 4.46 32.38 -7.03
N LYS A 426 3.75 32.30 -5.91
CA LYS A 426 2.60 31.41 -5.79
C LYS A 426 1.39 31.98 -6.52
N LEU A 427 0.83 31.19 -7.42
CA LEU A 427 -0.47 31.45 -8.04
C LEU A 427 -1.50 30.52 -7.37
N TYR A 428 -2.56 31.09 -6.81
CA TYR A 428 -3.68 30.35 -6.24
C TYR A 428 -4.80 30.27 -7.27
N ILE A 429 -5.30 29.06 -7.52
CA ILE A 429 -6.26 28.79 -8.58
C ILE A 429 -7.48 28.13 -7.96
N ILE A 430 -8.68 28.63 -8.31
CA ILE A 430 -9.95 28.01 -7.97
C ILE A 430 -10.45 27.25 -9.18
N CYS A 431 -10.70 25.96 -8.97
CA CYS A 431 -11.22 25.04 -9.98
C CYS A 431 -12.60 24.56 -9.55
N LYS A 432 -13.60 24.76 -10.43
CA LYS A 432 -14.98 24.28 -10.25
C LYS A 432 -15.01 22.80 -10.61
N GLU A 433 -15.41 21.96 -9.65
CA GLU A 433 -15.55 20.51 -9.89
C GLU A 433 -16.69 20.26 -10.89
N SER A 434 -16.43 19.35 -11.82
CA SER A 434 -17.38 18.92 -12.86
C SER A 434 -18.42 18.00 -12.28
#